data_893591992ee884eed31fc801a63501e5
#
_entry.id   893591992ee884eed31fc801a63501e5
#
_cell.length_a   1.000
_cell.length_b   1.000
_cell.length_c   1.000
_cell.angle_alpha   90.00
_cell.angle_beta   90.00
_cell.angle_gamma   90.00
#
_symmetry.space_group_name_H-M   'P 1'
#
loop_
_entity.id
_entity.type
_entity.pdbx_description
1 polymer ?
#
loop_
_entity_poly.entity_id
_entity_poly.type
_entity_poly.pdbx_seq_one_letter_code
_entity_poly.pdbx_strand_id
1 'polypeptide(L)'
;MRGGKNEGGLSSFQALATAIAAQVGTGNIVGASGAILIGGPGAIFWMWVIAFLGMATIYAEATLAQETRVIEADGEVHGGPVYYIKKAFPNGFGTFLTVFFAIATILALGFMGSMVQSNSIAESTNTAFGIPTYVVGAILAIVCVIIFIGGIQRIASVAEKLVPIMATLFLAGGLIVLVCNLSGLVEGIKMIFKYAFTPGALIGGGIGAAMKTAISQGAKRGLFSNEAGMGSTPHAHAMANVEKPHDQGVVAMIGVFIDTFVVLTITALVVITTLYTGEGGLGNMTPDAYQAVISGSEPFMGLAISKTNLMQHAMTNGLPGFLSGIGNGFVAICLLFFAFTTIIGWNFFGKINVQYLFKNNKAATVIYSVIAIVFLVLGTLASNDLVWELTDFFNYLMVIPNVIALIALYKIVVKNAQKNKFKHKQD
;
A
#
# COMPACT_ATOMS: atom_id res chain seq x y z
N MET A 1 -10.24 9.80 19.42
CA MET A 1 -9.25 10.12 18.37
C MET A 1 -8.48 11.44 18.60
N ARG A 2 -8.83 12.23 19.59
CA ARG A 2 -8.05 13.41 20.02
C ARG A 2 -7.23 13.06 21.26
N GLY A 3 -6.11 12.36 21.08
CA GLY A 3 -5.08 12.25 22.12
C GLY A 3 -4.45 13.63 22.35
N GLY A 4 -4.23 13.99 23.61
CA GLY A 4 -3.60 15.27 23.97
C GLY A 4 -2.22 15.42 23.34
N LYS A 5 -1.86 16.64 22.95
CA LYS A 5 -0.50 17.00 22.58
C LYS A 5 0.39 16.95 23.83
N ASN A 6 1.16 15.89 24.00
CA ASN A 6 2.39 15.99 24.77
C ASN A 6 3.52 16.35 23.79
N GLU A 7 4.42 17.19 24.23
CA GLU A 7 5.55 17.67 23.44
C GLU A 7 6.33 16.48 22.85
N GLY A 8 6.39 16.38 21.51
CA GLY A 8 7.22 15.42 20.77
C GLY A 8 6.50 14.32 19.98
N GLY A 9 5.26 13.91 20.32
CA GLY A 9 4.51 12.85 19.64
C GLY A 9 3.49 13.36 18.62
N LEU A 10 2.92 12.43 17.82
CA LEU A 10 1.80 12.68 16.92
C LEU A 10 0.47 12.40 17.63
N SER A 11 -0.62 13.09 17.24
CA SER A 11 -1.95 12.64 17.64
C SER A 11 -2.26 11.27 17.03
N SER A 12 -3.17 10.50 17.63
CA SER A 12 -3.59 9.19 17.07
C SER A 12 -4.12 9.33 15.64
N PHE A 13 -4.79 10.45 15.33
CA PHE A 13 -5.26 10.73 13.96
C PHE A 13 -4.09 11.03 13.00
N GLN A 14 -3.10 11.81 13.41
CA GLN A 14 -1.90 12.07 12.59
C GLN A 14 -1.10 10.78 12.33
N ALA A 15 -0.97 9.92 13.32
CA ALA A 15 -0.32 8.62 13.16
C ALA A 15 -1.10 7.71 12.21
N LEU A 16 -2.44 7.67 12.33
CA LEU A 16 -3.30 6.96 11.39
C LEU A 16 -3.18 7.54 9.97
N ALA A 17 -3.26 8.85 9.82
CA ALA A 17 -3.13 9.50 8.52
C ALA A 17 -1.76 9.22 7.89
N THR A 18 -0.69 9.20 8.69
CA THR A 18 0.66 8.85 8.22
C THR A 18 0.74 7.37 7.80
N ALA A 19 0.10 6.47 8.54
CA ALA A 19 0.02 5.06 8.18
C ALA A 19 -0.81 4.85 6.89
N ILE A 20 -1.98 5.48 6.79
CA ILE A 20 -2.82 5.44 5.57
C ILE A 20 -2.08 6.07 4.38
N ALA A 21 -1.34 7.15 4.57
CA ALA A 21 -0.52 7.77 3.53
C ALA A 21 0.54 6.80 2.96
N ALA A 22 1.06 5.92 3.80
CA ALA A 22 1.98 4.86 3.37
C ALA A 22 1.25 3.71 2.66
N GLN A 23 0.12 3.27 3.20
CA GLN A 23 -0.69 2.14 2.69
C GLN A 23 -1.39 2.49 1.37
N VAL A 24 -2.14 3.59 1.32
CA VAL A 24 -2.93 3.98 0.15
C VAL A 24 -2.03 4.62 -0.91
N GLY A 25 -1.50 3.78 -1.77
CA GLY A 25 -0.53 4.13 -2.81
C GLY A 25 -0.82 3.46 -4.16
N THR A 26 0.23 3.14 -4.90
CA THR A 26 0.10 2.39 -6.16
C THR A 26 -0.52 1.01 -5.95
N GLY A 27 -0.40 0.42 -4.77
CA GLY A 27 -1.01 -0.87 -4.41
C GLY A 27 -2.50 -0.91 -4.67
N ASN A 28 -3.22 0.15 -4.30
CA ASN A 28 -4.67 0.24 -4.42
C ASN A 28 -5.17 0.41 -5.85
N ILE A 29 -4.38 0.99 -6.74
CA ILE A 29 -4.76 1.25 -8.13
C ILE A 29 -4.03 0.28 -9.06
N VAL A 30 -2.71 0.39 -9.16
CA VAL A 30 -1.90 -0.42 -10.08
C VAL A 30 -1.75 -1.86 -9.58
N GLY A 31 -1.57 -2.05 -8.27
CA GLY A 31 -1.48 -3.38 -7.65
C GLY A 31 -2.78 -4.18 -7.81
N ALA A 32 -3.93 -3.57 -7.51
CA ALA A 32 -5.24 -4.17 -7.72
C ALA A 32 -5.50 -4.48 -9.20
N SER A 33 -5.18 -3.55 -10.10
CA SER A 33 -5.27 -3.75 -11.55
C SER A 33 -4.41 -4.92 -12.01
N GLY A 34 -3.17 -5.01 -11.54
CA GLY A 34 -2.27 -6.13 -11.84
C GLY A 34 -2.76 -7.47 -11.30
N ALA A 35 -3.34 -7.49 -10.09
CA ALA A 35 -3.96 -8.69 -9.53
C ALA A 35 -5.12 -9.19 -10.39
N ILE A 36 -5.97 -8.27 -10.87
CA ILE A 36 -7.10 -8.60 -11.74
C ILE A 36 -6.61 -9.09 -13.11
N LEU A 37 -5.64 -8.43 -13.72
CA LEU A 37 -5.11 -8.84 -15.02
C LEU A 37 -4.47 -10.22 -14.99
N ILE A 38 -3.64 -10.52 -13.99
CA ILE A 38 -2.85 -11.75 -13.95
C ILE A 38 -3.64 -12.89 -13.27
N GLY A 39 -4.36 -12.59 -12.20
CA GLY A 39 -5.07 -13.56 -11.39
C GLY A 39 -6.58 -13.67 -11.69
N GLY A 40 -7.09 -12.83 -12.59
CA GLY A 40 -8.53 -12.68 -12.84
C GLY A 40 -9.25 -11.92 -11.72
N PRO A 41 -10.55 -11.59 -11.91
CA PRO A 41 -11.37 -10.89 -10.91
C PRO A 41 -11.38 -11.56 -9.53
N GLY A 42 -11.21 -12.88 -9.48
CA GLY A 42 -11.16 -13.66 -8.24
C GLY A 42 -9.97 -13.36 -7.33
N ALA A 43 -8.90 -12.77 -7.85
CA ALA A 43 -7.76 -12.34 -7.03
C ALA A 43 -8.19 -11.31 -5.96
N ILE A 44 -9.23 -10.50 -6.23
CA ILE A 44 -9.78 -9.52 -5.29
C ILE A 44 -10.39 -10.19 -4.05
N PHE A 45 -11.08 -11.32 -4.22
CA PHE A 45 -11.58 -12.10 -3.08
C PHE A 45 -10.43 -12.52 -2.15
N TRP A 46 -9.31 -12.96 -2.73
CA TRP A 46 -8.13 -13.35 -1.95
C TRP A 46 -7.43 -12.15 -1.31
N MET A 47 -7.47 -10.96 -1.93
CA MET A 47 -7.02 -9.73 -1.28
C MET A 47 -7.87 -9.40 -0.04
N TRP A 48 -9.20 -9.57 -0.10
CA TRP A 48 -10.06 -9.39 1.07
C TRP A 48 -9.75 -10.38 2.19
N VAL A 49 -9.53 -11.65 1.85
CA VAL A 49 -9.15 -12.68 2.84
C VAL A 49 -7.83 -12.31 3.54
N ILE A 50 -6.83 -11.91 2.77
CA ILE A 50 -5.52 -11.48 3.33
C ILE A 50 -5.68 -10.22 4.19
N ALA A 51 -6.48 -9.24 3.78
CA ALA A 51 -6.74 -8.05 4.58
C ALA A 51 -7.48 -8.36 5.88
N PHE A 52 -8.47 -9.25 5.84
CA PHE A 52 -9.19 -9.68 7.04
C PHE A 52 -8.25 -10.32 8.08
N LEU A 53 -7.40 -11.22 7.65
CA LEU A 53 -6.36 -11.82 8.52
C LEU A 53 -5.30 -10.77 8.91
N GLY A 54 -4.95 -9.89 7.99
CA GLY A 54 -4.02 -8.79 8.17
C GLY A 54 -4.44 -7.80 9.25
N MET A 55 -5.75 -7.59 9.46
CA MET A 55 -6.22 -6.73 10.56
C MET A 55 -5.77 -7.23 11.93
N ALA A 56 -5.74 -8.54 12.17
CA ALA A 56 -5.19 -9.07 13.42
C ALA A 56 -3.67 -8.89 13.51
N THR A 57 -2.98 -9.04 12.38
CA THR A 57 -1.53 -8.86 12.29
C THR A 57 -1.12 -7.42 12.56
N ILE A 58 -1.76 -6.44 11.90
CA ILE A 58 -1.46 -5.02 12.09
C ILE A 58 -1.80 -4.54 13.51
N TYR A 59 -2.85 -5.10 14.13
CA TYR A 59 -3.17 -4.87 15.53
C TYR A 59 -2.00 -5.27 16.43
N ALA A 60 -1.43 -6.46 16.18
CA ALA A 60 -0.27 -6.95 16.95
C ALA A 60 0.96 -6.04 16.74
N GLU A 61 1.25 -5.68 15.49
CA GLU A 61 2.35 -4.81 15.11
C GLU A 61 2.26 -3.43 15.79
N ALA A 62 1.12 -2.76 15.68
CA ALA A 62 0.92 -1.44 16.27
C ALA A 62 0.92 -1.45 17.79
N THR A 63 0.31 -2.50 18.40
CA THR A 63 0.34 -2.70 19.86
C THR A 63 1.77 -2.89 20.36
N LEU A 64 2.56 -3.74 19.70
CA LEU A 64 3.95 -3.97 20.07
C LEU A 64 4.83 -2.76 19.83
N ALA A 65 4.60 -2.00 18.76
CA ALA A 65 5.31 -0.76 18.49
C ALA A 65 5.09 0.27 19.61
N GLN A 66 3.88 0.39 20.12
CA GLN A 66 3.56 1.24 21.28
C GLN A 66 4.19 0.73 22.59
N GLU A 67 4.17 -0.59 22.82
CA GLU A 67 4.75 -1.23 24.02
C GLU A 67 6.27 -1.16 24.09
N THR A 68 6.93 -0.96 22.96
CA THR A 68 8.39 -1.04 22.87
C THR A 68 9.05 0.26 22.42
N ARG A 69 8.27 1.30 22.17
CA ARG A 69 8.81 2.62 21.82
C ARG A 69 9.68 3.19 22.93
N VAL A 70 10.67 3.95 22.55
CA VAL A 70 11.55 4.70 23.44
C VAL A 70 11.25 6.18 23.27
N ILE A 71 11.12 6.90 24.38
CA ILE A 71 10.95 8.34 24.39
C ILE A 71 12.24 8.90 24.99
N GLU A 72 12.98 9.67 24.21
CA GLU A 72 14.24 10.28 24.62
C GLU A 72 13.98 11.49 25.55
N ALA A 73 15.01 11.98 26.21
CA ALA A 73 14.92 13.08 27.17
C ALA A 73 14.45 14.41 26.54
N ASP A 74 14.68 14.58 25.24
CA ASP A 74 14.20 15.72 24.45
C ASP A 74 12.76 15.57 23.91
N GLY A 75 12.09 14.45 24.25
CA GLY A 75 10.74 14.11 23.82
C GLY A 75 10.66 13.45 22.44
N GLU A 76 11.80 13.19 21.77
CA GLU A 76 11.79 12.46 20.49
C GLU A 76 11.35 11.00 20.72
N VAL A 77 10.40 10.54 19.89
CA VAL A 77 9.88 9.17 19.99
C VAL A 77 10.54 8.29 18.94
N HIS A 78 11.12 7.20 19.39
CA HIS A 78 11.70 6.16 18.54
C HIS A 78 10.96 4.85 18.72
N GLY A 79 10.56 4.21 17.61
CA GLY A 79 9.82 2.96 17.69
C GLY A 79 9.69 2.26 16.33
N GLY A 80 9.07 1.10 16.35
CA GLY A 80 8.89 0.25 15.18
C GLY A 80 9.48 -1.14 15.39
N PRO A 81 9.54 -1.98 14.34
CA PRO A 81 9.91 -3.39 14.48
C PRO A 81 11.27 -3.65 15.08
N VAL A 82 12.27 -2.83 14.78
CA VAL A 82 13.61 -2.99 15.33
C VAL A 82 13.62 -3.05 16.87
N TYR A 83 12.70 -2.35 17.52
CA TYR A 83 12.59 -2.32 18.98
C TYR A 83 11.91 -3.57 19.52
N TYR A 84 10.80 -4.01 18.95
CA TYR A 84 10.14 -5.22 19.44
C TYR A 84 10.85 -6.50 19.01
N ILE A 85 11.56 -6.56 17.86
CA ILE A 85 12.43 -7.68 17.49
C ILE A 85 13.55 -7.84 18.54
N LYS A 86 14.17 -6.73 18.93
CA LYS A 86 15.20 -6.74 19.99
C LYS A 86 14.65 -7.16 21.34
N LYS A 87 13.41 -6.78 21.67
CA LYS A 87 12.72 -7.23 22.89
C LYS A 87 12.38 -8.71 22.84
N ALA A 88 11.97 -9.23 21.68
CA ALA A 88 11.67 -10.65 21.50
C ALA A 88 12.92 -11.54 21.72
N PHE A 89 14.06 -11.06 21.25
CA PHE A 89 15.33 -11.79 21.26
C PHE A 89 16.46 -10.88 21.76
N PRO A 90 16.71 -10.81 23.09
CA PRO A 90 17.73 -9.91 23.66
C PRO A 90 19.17 -10.44 23.52
N ASN A 91 19.43 -11.32 22.57
CA ASN A 91 20.71 -11.99 22.34
C ASN A 91 21.30 -11.62 20.94
N GLY A 92 22.36 -12.33 20.54
CA GLY A 92 23.01 -12.14 19.23
C GLY A 92 22.08 -12.41 18.04
N PHE A 93 21.19 -13.41 18.15
CA PHE A 93 20.19 -13.71 17.12
C PHE A 93 19.22 -12.54 16.92
N GLY A 94 18.72 -11.95 18.00
CA GLY A 94 17.87 -10.76 17.89
C GLY A 94 18.60 -9.56 17.31
N THR A 95 19.90 -9.40 17.60
CA THR A 95 20.70 -8.35 16.95
C THR A 95 20.77 -8.58 15.43
N PHE A 96 21.04 -9.82 15.02
CA PHE A 96 21.04 -10.19 13.59
C PHE A 96 19.68 -9.89 12.92
N LEU A 97 18.58 -10.37 13.50
CA LEU A 97 17.23 -10.12 12.94
C LEU A 97 16.90 -8.63 12.86
N THR A 98 17.30 -7.86 13.88
CA THR A 98 17.05 -6.42 13.93
C THR A 98 17.80 -5.67 12.82
N VAL A 99 19.10 -5.99 12.66
CA VAL A 99 19.93 -5.39 11.60
C VAL A 99 19.42 -5.81 10.23
N PHE A 100 19.09 -7.08 10.06
CA PHE A 100 18.53 -7.61 8.82
C PHE A 100 17.22 -6.90 8.46
N PHE A 101 16.28 -6.77 9.41
CA PHE A 101 15.03 -6.03 9.20
C PHE A 101 15.28 -4.58 8.80
N ALA A 102 16.17 -3.89 9.51
CA ALA A 102 16.48 -2.49 9.25
C ALA A 102 17.04 -2.29 7.82
N ILE A 103 17.98 -3.15 7.40
CA ILE A 103 18.54 -3.10 6.04
C ILE A 103 17.45 -3.43 5.01
N ALA A 104 16.65 -4.49 5.24
CA ALA A 104 15.56 -4.86 4.35
C ALA A 104 14.55 -3.71 4.20
N THR A 105 14.19 -3.01 5.29
CA THR A 105 13.28 -1.85 5.25
C THR A 105 13.85 -0.68 4.46
N ILE A 106 15.15 -0.37 4.62
CA ILE A 106 15.81 0.68 3.86
C ILE A 106 15.76 0.37 2.35
N LEU A 107 16.07 -0.86 1.97
CA LEU A 107 16.06 -1.31 0.58
C LEU A 107 14.63 -1.37 0.02
N ALA A 108 13.71 -2.00 0.76
CA ALA A 108 12.33 -2.23 0.33
C ALA A 108 11.56 -0.91 0.18
N LEU A 109 11.50 -0.11 1.24
CA LEU A 109 10.65 1.07 1.30
C LEU A 109 11.38 2.33 0.86
N GLY A 110 12.61 2.53 1.34
CA GLY A 110 13.41 3.72 1.03
C GLY A 110 13.80 3.81 -0.43
N PHE A 111 14.16 2.69 -1.06
CA PHE A 111 14.70 2.66 -2.41
C PHE A 111 13.73 2.05 -3.42
N MET A 112 13.48 0.73 -3.35
CA MET A 112 12.65 0.04 -4.35
C MET A 112 11.19 0.50 -4.30
N GLY A 113 10.66 0.74 -3.12
CA GLY A 113 9.32 1.28 -2.94
C GLY A 113 9.17 2.68 -3.53
N SER A 114 10.16 3.55 -3.34
CA SER A 114 10.17 4.86 -4.00
C SER A 114 10.21 4.75 -5.52
N MET A 115 10.94 3.75 -6.08
CA MET A 115 10.95 3.49 -7.52
C MET A 115 9.58 3.08 -8.06
N VAL A 116 8.88 2.14 -7.41
CA VAL A 116 7.58 1.66 -7.92
C VAL A 116 6.50 2.75 -7.85
N GLN A 117 6.53 3.58 -6.82
CA GLN A 117 5.60 4.70 -6.69
C GLN A 117 5.87 5.76 -7.79
N SER A 118 7.13 6.19 -7.95
CA SER A 118 7.51 7.20 -8.96
C SER A 118 7.32 6.70 -10.38
N ASN A 119 7.59 5.42 -10.66
CA ASN A 119 7.31 4.78 -11.95
C ASN A 119 5.84 4.88 -12.30
N SER A 120 4.96 4.49 -11.38
CA SER A 120 3.51 4.50 -11.60
C SER A 120 2.97 5.92 -11.81
N ILE A 121 3.48 6.92 -11.07
CA ILE A 121 3.14 8.33 -11.30
C ILE A 121 3.56 8.74 -12.72
N ALA A 122 4.79 8.43 -13.11
CA ALA A 122 5.36 8.84 -14.38
C ALA A 122 4.63 8.21 -15.57
N GLU A 123 4.37 6.90 -15.54
CA GLU A 123 3.63 6.19 -16.59
C GLU A 123 2.17 6.68 -16.70
N SER A 124 1.48 6.82 -15.57
CA SER A 124 0.10 7.29 -15.55
C SER A 124 -0.02 8.74 -16.04
N THR A 125 0.91 9.61 -15.67
CA THR A 125 0.98 11.00 -16.13
C THR A 125 1.31 11.08 -17.62
N ASN A 126 2.22 10.23 -18.11
CA ASN A 126 2.53 10.14 -19.53
C ASN A 126 1.29 9.68 -20.33
N THR A 127 0.58 8.65 -19.87
CA THR A 127 -0.64 8.14 -20.51
C THR A 127 -1.74 9.20 -20.57
N ALA A 128 -1.91 10.01 -19.50
CA ALA A 128 -2.97 10.98 -19.41
C ALA A 128 -2.68 12.31 -20.13
N PHE A 129 -1.44 12.77 -20.06
CA PHE A 129 -1.08 14.15 -20.47
C PHE A 129 0.08 14.21 -21.47
N GLY A 130 0.66 13.08 -21.87
CA GLY A 130 1.82 13.02 -22.76
C GLY A 130 3.11 13.60 -22.18
N ILE A 131 3.17 13.82 -20.85
CA ILE A 131 4.37 14.37 -20.19
C ILE A 131 5.45 13.29 -20.12
N PRO A 132 6.67 13.54 -20.62
CA PRO A 132 7.75 12.56 -20.55
C PRO A 132 8.09 12.13 -19.12
N THR A 133 8.35 10.84 -18.90
CA THR A 133 8.56 10.26 -17.57
C THR A 133 9.73 10.89 -16.81
N TYR A 134 10.82 11.27 -17.51
CA TYR A 134 11.96 11.94 -16.89
C TYR A 134 11.62 13.35 -16.36
N VAL A 135 10.69 14.06 -17.00
CA VAL A 135 10.21 15.37 -16.51
C VAL A 135 9.46 15.20 -15.21
N VAL A 136 8.58 14.19 -15.15
CA VAL A 136 7.88 13.84 -13.91
C VAL A 136 8.86 13.47 -12.80
N GLY A 137 9.88 12.68 -13.12
CA GLY A 137 10.96 12.31 -12.18
C GLY A 137 11.69 13.53 -11.61
N ALA A 138 12.04 14.49 -12.44
CA ALA A 138 12.69 15.73 -12.02
C ALA A 138 11.80 16.56 -11.07
N ILE A 139 10.52 16.72 -11.40
CA ILE A 139 9.55 17.45 -10.56
C ILE A 139 9.39 16.76 -9.21
N LEU A 140 9.19 15.43 -9.21
CA LEU A 140 9.05 14.64 -7.98
C LEU A 140 10.30 14.75 -7.10
N ALA A 141 11.51 14.69 -7.69
CA ALA A 141 12.76 14.83 -6.96
C ALA A 141 12.86 16.18 -6.25
N ILE A 142 12.53 17.29 -6.93
CA ILE A 142 12.56 18.64 -6.34
C ILE A 142 11.58 18.73 -5.15
N VAL A 143 10.35 18.25 -5.34
CA VAL A 143 9.32 18.31 -4.28
C VAL A 143 9.71 17.43 -3.09
N CYS A 144 10.23 16.22 -3.34
CA CYS A 144 10.71 15.32 -2.28
C CYS A 144 11.89 15.91 -1.49
N VAL A 145 12.84 16.56 -2.13
CA VAL A 145 13.94 17.26 -1.42
C VAL A 145 13.38 18.25 -0.41
N ILE A 146 12.43 19.09 -0.83
CA ILE A 146 11.83 20.11 0.05
C ILE A 146 11.13 19.48 1.25
N ILE A 147 10.45 18.34 1.07
CA ILE A 147 9.70 17.68 2.14
C ILE A 147 10.62 16.91 3.08
N PHE A 148 11.60 16.17 2.55
CA PHE A 148 12.50 15.33 3.36
C PHE A 148 13.36 16.14 4.34
N ILE A 149 13.67 17.40 4.02
CA ILE A 149 14.37 18.33 4.92
C ILE A 149 13.49 18.69 6.14
N GLY A 150 12.16 18.65 6.01
CA GLY A 150 11.24 19.11 7.05
C GLY A 150 10.94 18.12 8.19
N GLY A 151 11.47 16.90 8.13
CA GLY A 151 11.32 15.87 9.18
C GLY A 151 9.90 15.31 9.32
N ILE A 152 9.70 14.49 10.39
CA ILE A 152 8.46 13.74 10.62
C ILE A 152 7.23 14.65 10.79
N GLN A 153 7.36 15.79 11.45
CA GLN A 153 6.23 16.68 11.68
C GLN A 153 5.69 17.27 10.37
N ARG A 154 6.57 17.59 9.41
CA ARG A 154 6.14 18.03 8.07
C ARG A 154 5.46 16.90 7.31
N ILE A 155 6.00 15.69 7.37
CA ILE A 155 5.43 14.50 6.74
C ILE A 155 4.04 14.24 7.29
N ALA A 156 3.87 14.20 8.61
CA ALA A 156 2.57 13.99 9.26
C ALA A 156 1.57 15.10 8.93
N SER A 157 2.01 16.36 8.86
CA SER A 157 1.15 17.50 8.50
C SER A 157 0.69 17.45 7.03
N VAL A 158 1.55 16.98 6.13
CA VAL A 158 1.19 16.76 4.72
C VAL A 158 0.19 15.60 4.61
N ALA A 159 0.47 14.47 5.26
CA ALA A 159 -0.40 13.30 5.26
C ALA A 159 -1.79 13.61 5.83
N GLU A 160 -1.86 14.30 6.98
CA GLU A 160 -3.13 14.68 7.63
C GLU A 160 -4.07 15.48 6.71
N LYS A 161 -3.51 16.30 5.82
CA LYS A 161 -4.28 17.12 4.88
C LYS A 161 -4.58 16.39 3.57
N LEU A 162 -3.58 15.71 3.00
CA LEU A 162 -3.72 15.08 1.68
C LEU A 162 -4.57 13.80 1.73
N VAL A 163 -4.45 12.98 2.78
CA VAL A 163 -5.16 11.70 2.86
C VAL A 163 -6.67 11.85 2.76
N PRO A 164 -7.35 12.74 3.51
CA PRO A 164 -8.79 12.94 3.35
C PRO A 164 -9.18 13.45 1.96
N ILE A 165 -8.39 14.36 1.39
CA ILE A 165 -8.66 14.94 0.06
C ILE A 165 -8.56 13.87 -1.02
N MET A 166 -7.44 13.13 -1.06
CA MET A 166 -7.22 12.10 -2.06
C MET A 166 -8.23 10.97 -1.96
N ALA A 167 -8.56 10.53 -0.75
CA ALA A 167 -9.55 9.48 -0.53
C ALA A 167 -10.94 9.93 -0.99
N THR A 168 -11.37 11.13 -0.58
CA THR A 168 -12.69 11.67 -0.99
C THR A 168 -12.78 11.83 -2.50
N LEU A 169 -11.75 12.38 -3.14
CA LEU A 169 -11.72 12.57 -4.59
C LEU A 169 -11.85 11.23 -5.32
N PHE A 170 -11.03 10.25 -4.93
CA PHE A 170 -11.01 8.93 -5.55
C PHE A 170 -12.32 8.17 -5.35
N LEU A 171 -12.84 8.14 -4.11
CA LEU A 171 -14.10 7.47 -3.79
C LEU A 171 -15.28 8.12 -4.53
N ALA A 172 -15.34 9.44 -4.58
CA ALA A 172 -16.41 10.15 -5.31
C ALA A 172 -16.39 9.79 -6.80
N GLY A 173 -15.24 9.85 -7.47
CA GLY A 173 -15.11 9.48 -8.87
C GLY A 173 -15.44 8.00 -9.13
N GLY A 174 -14.95 7.09 -8.29
CA GLY A 174 -15.28 5.66 -8.39
C GLY A 174 -16.76 5.39 -8.20
N LEU A 175 -17.39 6.00 -7.20
CA LEU A 175 -18.83 5.85 -6.95
C LEU A 175 -19.69 6.38 -8.12
N ILE A 176 -19.31 7.48 -8.74
CA ILE A 176 -19.99 7.99 -9.94
C ILE A 176 -19.98 6.93 -11.03
N VAL A 177 -18.81 6.33 -11.33
CA VAL A 177 -18.72 5.27 -12.34
C VAL A 177 -19.60 4.09 -11.99
N LEU A 178 -19.57 3.62 -10.73
CA LEU A 178 -20.37 2.47 -10.31
C LEU A 178 -21.88 2.74 -10.40
N VAL A 179 -22.32 3.94 -10.02
CA VAL A 179 -23.74 4.36 -10.16
C VAL A 179 -24.18 4.43 -11.63
N CYS A 180 -23.28 4.89 -12.51
CA CYS A 180 -23.57 4.94 -13.95
C CYS A 180 -23.58 3.54 -14.60
N ASN A 181 -23.00 2.52 -13.95
CA ASN A 181 -22.87 1.16 -14.50
C ASN A 181 -23.44 0.07 -13.57
N LEU A 182 -24.61 0.30 -12.97
CA LEU A 182 -25.21 -0.59 -11.97
C LEU A 182 -25.46 -2.01 -12.49
N SER A 183 -25.81 -2.19 -13.75
CA SER A 183 -26.01 -3.52 -14.36
C SER A 183 -24.72 -4.35 -14.33
N GLY A 184 -23.60 -3.76 -14.73
CA GLY A 184 -22.29 -4.38 -14.68
C GLY A 184 -21.78 -4.60 -13.25
N LEU A 185 -22.18 -3.76 -12.28
CA LEU A 185 -21.75 -3.90 -10.89
C LEU A 185 -22.19 -5.25 -10.27
N VAL A 186 -23.44 -5.65 -10.49
CA VAL A 186 -23.96 -6.93 -9.98
C VAL A 186 -23.23 -8.12 -10.63
N GLU A 187 -23.00 -8.04 -11.94
CA GLU A 187 -22.23 -9.04 -12.67
C GLU A 187 -20.77 -9.09 -12.20
N GLY A 188 -20.13 -7.93 -12.04
CA GLY A 188 -18.75 -7.81 -11.55
C GLY A 188 -18.55 -8.42 -10.16
N ILE A 189 -19.47 -8.19 -9.23
CA ILE A 189 -19.44 -8.82 -7.91
C ILE A 189 -19.54 -10.35 -8.04
N LYS A 190 -20.45 -10.86 -8.87
CA LYS A 190 -20.55 -12.30 -9.14
C LYS A 190 -19.25 -12.86 -9.73
N MET A 191 -18.57 -12.13 -10.62
CA MET A 191 -17.28 -12.53 -11.19
C MET A 191 -16.19 -12.65 -10.12
N ILE A 192 -16.12 -11.74 -9.15
CA ILE A 192 -15.16 -11.82 -8.04
C ILE A 192 -15.31 -13.16 -7.32
N PHE A 193 -16.51 -13.54 -6.90
CA PHE A 193 -16.73 -14.79 -6.20
C PHE A 193 -16.58 -16.03 -7.11
N LYS A 194 -17.08 -15.98 -8.34
CA LYS A 194 -16.95 -17.08 -9.31
C LYS A 194 -15.49 -17.40 -9.60
N TYR A 195 -14.72 -16.40 -10.01
CA TYR A 195 -13.32 -16.60 -10.40
C TYR A 195 -12.36 -16.75 -9.20
N ALA A 196 -12.79 -16.50 -7.98
CA ALA A 196 -12.02 -16.84 -6.80
C ALA A 196 -11.75 -18.35 -6.68
N PHE A 197 -12.70 -19.17 -7.16
CA PHE A 197 -12.64 -20.63 -7.06
C PHE A 197 -12.55 -21.35 -8.43
N THR A 198 -12.82 -20.63 -9.51
CA THR A 198 -12.73 -21.15 -10.89
C THR A 198 -11.95 -20.22 -11.83
N PRO A 199 -10.74 -19.76 -11.45
CA PRO A 199 -10.01 -18.77 -12.25
C PRO A 199 -9.56 -19.32 -13.61
N GLY A 200 -9.33 -20.63 -13.74
CA GLY A 200 -8.92 -21.27 -14.99
C GLY A 200 -9.91 -21.09 -16.14
N ALA A 201 -11.17 -20.79 -15.83
CA ALA A 201 -12.18 -20.50 -16.84
C ALA A 201 -11.87 -19.19 -17.62
N LEU A 202 -11.08 -18.30 -17.05
CA LEU A 202 -10.68 -17.03 -17.67
C LEU A 202 -9.20 -16.98 -18.00
N ILE A 203 -8.33 -17.21 -17.00
CA ILE A 203 -6.88 -17.05 -17.20
C ILE A 203 -6.21 -18.26 -17.87
N GLY A 204 -6.95 -19.34 -18.07
CA GLY A 204 -6.44 -20.57 -18.65
C GLY A 204 -5.61 -21.41 -17.68
N GLY A 205 -5.03 -22.48 -18.23
CA GLY A 205 -4.22 -23.41 -17.46
C GLY A 205 -5.03 -24.44 -16.67
N GLY A 206 -4.34 -25.41 -16.06
CA GLY A 206 -4.99 -26.40 -15.19
C GLY A 206 -5.54 -25.77 -13.91
N ILE A 207 -6.58 -26.37 -13.30
CA ILE A 207 -7.29 -25.86 -12.13
C ILE A 207 -6.32 -25.46 -11.01
N GLY A 208 -5.33 -26.31 -10.69
CA GLY A 208 -4.38 -26.03 -9.62
C GLY A 208 -3.45 -24.86 -9.91
N ALA A 209 -2.97 -24.72 -11.16
CA ALA A 209 -2.10 -23.63 -11.57
C ALA A 209 -2.84 -22.29 -11.55
N ALA A 210 -4.05 -22.25 -12.07
CA ALA A 210 -4.87 -21.05 -12.09
C ALA A 210 -5.26 -20.62 -10.66
N MET A 211 -5.65 -21.54 -9.79
CA MET A 211 -5.91 -21.26 -8.37
C MET A 211 -4.67 -20.72 -7.67
N LYS A 212 -3.51 -21.33 -7.87
CA LYS A 212 -2.25 -20.82 -7.32
C LYS A 212 -1.99 -19.39 -7.77
N THR A 213 -2.23 -19.09 -9.05
CA THR A 213 -2.03 -17.74 -9.60
C THR A 213 -2.97 -16.72 -8.96
N ALA A 214 -4.27 -17.00 -8.89
CA ALA A 214 -5.27 -16.10 -8.29
C ALA A 214 -4.97 -15.85 -6.80
N ILE A 215 -4.70 -16.89 -6.02
CA ILE A 215 -4.35 -16.78 -4.60
C ILE A 215 -3.04 -16.02 -4.42
N SER A 216 -2.01 -16.34 -5.21
CA SER A 216 -0.69 -15.70 -5.13
C SER A 216 -0.77 -14.22 -5.47
N GLN A 217 -1.50 -13.84 -6.53
CA GLN A 217 -1.68 -12.43 -6.89
C GLN A 217 -2.49 -11.68 -5.83
N GLY A 218 -3.56 -12.28 -5.32
CA GLY A 218 -4.34 -11.73 -4.23
C GLY A 218 -3.51 -11.52 -2.97
N ALA A 219 -2.71 -12.52 -2.57
CA ALA A 219 -1.85 -12.42 -1.39
C ALA A 219 -0.75 -11.37 -1.56
N LYS A 220 -0.03 -11.39 -2.69
CA LYS A 220 1.06 -10.45 -2.99
C LYS A 220 0.58 -9.00 -3.00
N ARG A 221 -0.48 -8.73 -3.75
CA ARG A 221 -0.99 -7.36 -3.93
C ARG A 221 -1.78 -6.89 -2.71
N GLY A 222 -2.45 -7.80 -1.98
CA GLY A 222 -3.09 -7.50 -0.70
C GLY A 222 -2.08 -7.07 0.36
N LEU A 223 -1.03 -7.87 0.55
CA LEU A 223 0.06 -7.53 1.49
C LEU A 223 0.76 -6.22 1.11
N PHE A 224 1.04 -6.02 -0.16
CA PHE A 224 1.67 -4.79 -0.66
C PHE A 224 0.80 -3.55 -0.42
N SER A 225 -0.53 -3.66 -0.58
CA SER A 225 -1.46 -2.54 -0.39
C SER A 225 -1.62 -2.17 1.07
N ASN A 226 -2.02 -3.11 1.92
CA ASN A 226 -2.37 -2.82 3.32
C ASN A 226 -1.20 -2.90 4.30
N GLU A 227 -0.04 -3.39 3.86
CA GLU A 227 1.23 -3.50 4.62
C GLU A 227 1.15 -4.35 5.90
N ALA A 228 0.04 -5.01 6.20
CA ALA A 228 -0.14 -5.77 7.43
C ALA A 228 0.75 -7.03 7.46
N GLY A 229 1.69 -7.07 8.37
CA GLY A 229 2.71 -8.13 8.47
C GLY A 229 4.06 -7.78 7.85
N MET A 230 4.18 -6.62 7.18
CA MET A 230 5.45 -6.14 6.65
C MET A 230 6.34 -5.47 7.71
N GLY A 231 5.73 -4.96 8.79
CA GLY A 231 6.46 -4.19 9.79
C GLY A 231 6.75 -2.74 9.36
N SER A 232 6.09 -2.20 8.35
CA SER A 232 6.29 -0.84 7.85
C SER A 232 5.54 0.19 8.69
N THR A 233 4.22 0.11 8.74
CA THR A 233 3.36 1.07 9.43
C THR A 233 3.53 1.14 10.96
N PRO A 234 4.06 0.12 11.66
CA PRO A 234 4.43 0.24 13.08
C PRO A 234 5.34 1.42 13.41
N HIS A 235 6.14 1.89 12.45
CA HIS A 235 6.96 3.10 12.62
C HIS A 235 6.09 4.35 12.85
N ALA A 236 4.98 4.49 12.12
CA ALA A 236 4.04 5.59 12.32
C ALA A 236 3.21 5.39 13.60
N HIS A 237 2.75 4.17 13.85
CA HIS A 237 1.94 3.87 15.02
C HIS A 237 2.70 4.02 16.33
N ALA A 238 4.01 3.79 16.36
CA ALA A 238 4.85 4.05 17.53
C ALA A 238 4.86 5.52 17.96
N MET A 239 4.73 6.44 16.99
CA MET A 239 4.73 7.89 17.22
C MET A 239 3.46 8.43 17.87
N ALA A 240 2.37 7.65 17.87
CA ALA A 240 1.09 8.09 18.38
C ALA A 240 1.11 8.29 19.89
N ASN A 241 0.58 9.43 20.34
CA ASN A 241 0.38 9.69 21.76
C ASN A 241 -0.98 9.13 22.18
N VAL A 242 -0.96 7.91 22.73
CA VAL A 242 -2.13 7.18 23.23
C VAL A 242 -1.89 6.69 24.66
N GLU A 243 -2.94 6.58 25.44
CA GLU A 243 -2.86 6.07 26.82
C GLU A 243 -2.61 4.57 26.86
N LYS A 244 -3.14 3.83 25.88
CA LYS A 244 -3.06 2.37 25.83
C LYS A 244 -2.60 1.90 24.46
N PRO A 245 -1.61 0.99 24.39
CA PRO A 245 -1.17 0.36 23.15
C PRO A 245 -2.31 -0.28 22.35
N HIS A 246 -3.30 -0.85 23.03
CA HIS A 246 -4.52 -1.40 22.44
C HIS A 246 -5.25 -0.42 21.54
N ASP A 247 -5.40 0.83 21.96
CA ASP A 247 -6.17 1.84 21.23
C ASP A 247 -5.53 2.11 19.87
N GLN A 248 -4.19 2.15 19.83
CA GLN A 248 -3.48 2.32 18.55
C GLN A 248 -3.50 1.05 17.70
N GLY A 249 -3.54 -0.13 18.31
CA GLY A 249 -3.78 -1.39 17.60
C GLY A 249 -5.13 -1.41 16.87
N VAL A 250 -6.21 -0.96 17.52
CA VAL A 250 -7.54 -0.85 16.90
C VAL A 250 -7.54 0.19 15.78
N VAL A 251 -6.87 1.32 15.99
CA VAL A 251 -6.72 2.36 14.95
C VAL A 251 -6.00 1.81 13.71
N ALA A 252 -4.97 0.99 13.90
CA ALA A 252 -4.27 0.34 12.79
C ALA A 252 -5.16 -0.62 11.99
N MET A 253 -6.04 -1.39 12.66
CA MET A 253 -7.03 -2.23 11.98
C MET A 253 -7.97 -1.41 11.08
N ILE A 254 -8.39 -0.23 11.53
CA ILE A 254 -9.23 0.68 10.74
C ILE A 254 -8.46 1.13 9.48
N GLY A 255 -7.15 1.36 9.58
CA GLY A 255 -6.30 1.68 8.43
C GLY A 255 -6.37 0.60 7.34
N VAL A 256 -6.16 -0.67 7.70
CA VAL A 256 -6.25 -1.82 6.77
C VAL A 256 -7.66 -1.96 6.19
N PHE A 257 -8.70 -1.73 7.01
CA PHE A 257 -10.08 -1.76 6.53
C PHE A 257 -10.33 -0.69 5.45
N ILE A 258 -9.92 0.54 5.71
CA ILE A 258 -10.06 1.64 4.74
C ILE A 258 -9.27 1.35 3.47
N ASP A 259 -8.01 0.91 3.59
CA ASP A 259 -7.15 0.59 2.47
C ASP A 259 -7.79 -0.44 1.53
N THR A 260 -8.10 -1.62 2.05
CA THR A 260 -8.47 -2.76 1.21
C THR A 260 -9.98 -2.87 0.97
N PHE A 261 -10.80 -2.78 2.03
CA PHE A 261 -12.26 -2.98 1.88
C PHE A 261 -12.97 -1.74 1.32
N VAL A 262 -12.36 -0.56 1.40
CA VAL A 262 -12.95 0.67 0.84
C VAL A 262 -12.20 1.06 -0.44
N VAL A 263 -10.97 1.52 -0.35
CA VAL A 263 -10.26 2.15 -1.49
C VAL A 263 -9.96 1.14 -2.60
N LEU A 264 -9.31 0.03 -2.26
CA LEU A 264 -8.94 -1.01 -3.22
C LEU A 264 -10.18 -1.66 -3.85
N THR A 265 -11.22 -1.90 -3.04
CA THR A 265 -12.48 -2.47 -3.53
C THR A 265 -13.15 -1.56 -4.56
N ILE A 266 -13.12 -0.24 -4.39
CA ILE A 266 -13.62 0.71 -5.41
C ILE A 266 -12.84 0.57 -6.72
N THR A 267 -11.50 0.52 -6.66
CA THR A 267 -10.69 0.25 -7.86
C THR A 267 -11.12 -1.04 -8.56
N ALA A 268 -11.22 -2.12 -7.79
CA ALA A 268 -11.58 -3.44 -8.32
C ALA A 268 -12.97 -3.44 -8.97
N LEU A 269 -13.95 -2.86 -8.28
CA LEU A 269 -15.31 -2.79 -8.80
C LEU A 269 -15.39 -1.92 -10.05
N VAL A 270 -14.73 -0.76 -10.09
CA VAL A 270 -14.69 0.09 -11.29
C VAL A 270 -14.08 -0.67 -12.46
N VAL A 271 -12.91 -1.29 -12.28
CA VAL A 271 -12.23 -2.05 -13.35
C VAL A 271 -13.10 -3.22 -13.83
N ILE A 272 -13.62 -4.03 -12.91
CA ILE A 272 -14.38 -5.23 -13.28
C ILE A 272 -15.72 -4.86 -13.93
N THR A 273 -16.43 -3.90 -13.35
CA THR A 273 -17.74 -3.46 -13.85
C THR A 273 -17.67 -2.89 -15.26
N THR A 274 -16.60 -2.16 -15.60
CA THR A 274 -16.51 -1.42 -16.86
C THR A 274 -15.77 -2.15 -17.97
N LEU A 275 -14.81 -3.05 -17.61
CA LEU A 275 -13.97 -3.71 -18.59
C LEU A 275 -14.16 -5.24 -18.66
N TYR A 276 -14.72 -5.88 -17.63
CA TYR A 276 -14.86 -7.34 -17.59
C TYR A 276 -16.27 -7.81 -17.87
N THR A 277 -17.29 -7.01 -17.57
CA THR A 277 -18.71 -7.37 -17.75
C THR A 277 -19.24 -7.00 -19.13
N GLY A 278 -20.39 -7.54 -19.47
CA GLY A 278 -21.06 -7.26 -20.75
C GLY A 278 -20.49 -8.01 -21.95
N GLU A 279 -21.14 -7.87 -23.09
CA GLU A 279 -20.72 -8.47 -24.35
C GLU A 279 -19.40 -7.87 -24.82
N GLY A 280 -18.42 -8.72 -25.14
CA GLY A 280 -17.07 -8.29 -25.49
C GLY A 280 -16.17 -7.87 -24.32
N GLY A 281 -16.65 -7.95 -23.06
CA GLY A 281 -15.84 -7.68 -21.88
C GLY A 281 -14.77 -8.75 -21.65
N LEU A 282 -13.65 -8.36 -21.03
CA LEU A 282 -12.50 -9.24 -20.73
C LEU A 282 -12.92 -10.52 -19.99
N GLY A 283 -13.91 -10.44 -19.08
CA GLY A 283 -14.39 -11.56 -18.29
C GLY A 283 -15.17 -12.61 -19.10
N ASN A 284 -15.55 -12.31 -20.33
CA ASN A 284 -16.29 -13.19 -21.23
C ASN A 284 -15.46 -13.71 -22.40
N MET A 285 -14.15 -13.42 -22.42
CA MET A 285 -13.21 -13.92 -23.42
C MET A 285 -12.86 -15.38 -23.19
N THR A 286 -12.43 -16.06 -24.29
CA THR A 286 -11.76 -17.35 -24.15
C THR A 286 -10.39 -17.15 -23.48
N PRO A 287 -9.84 -18.16 -22.81
CA PRO A 287 -8.52 -18.04 -22.18
C PRO A 287 -7.41 -17.58 -23.14
N ASP A 288 -7.41 -18.09 -24.37
CA ASP A 288 -6.39 -17.73 -25.37
C ASP A 288 -6.50 -16.25 -25.78
N ALA A 289 -7.73 -15.76 -26.05
CA ALA A 289 -7.97 -14.35 -26.36
C ALA A 289 -7.61 -13.45 -25.18
N TYR A 290 -7.93 -13.87 -23.97
CA TYR A 290 -7.56 -13.13 -22.75
C TYR A 290 -6.03 -13.05 -22.61
N GLN A 291 -5.31 -14.18 -22.82
CA GLN A 291 -3.86 -14.19 -22.77
C GLN A 291 -3.21 -13.32 -23.85
N ALA A 292 -3.77 -13.29 -25.06
CA ALA A 292 -3.29 -12.42 -26.14
C ALA A 292 -3.39 -10.92 -25.75
N VAL A 293 -4.49 -10.55 -25.09
CA VAL A 293 -4.68 -9.17 -24.61
C VAL A 293 -3.71 -8.81 -23.48
N ILE A 294 -3.60 -9.63 -22.44
CA ILE A 294 -2.75 -9.31 -21.28
C ILE A 294 -1.26 -9.39 -21.56
N SER A 295 -0.84 -10.17 -22.59
CA SER A 295 0.53 -10.20 -23.09
C SER A 295 0.88 -9.02 -24.00
N GLY A 296 -0.10 -8.19 -24.37
CA GLY A 296 0.06 -7.07 -25.29
C GLY A 296 0.13 -7.49 -26.77
N SER A 297 -0.13 -8.77 -27.09
CA SER A 297 -0.15 -9.28 -28.48
C SER A 297 -1.37 -8.77 -29.24
N GLU A 298 -2.47 -8.54 -28.56
CA GLU A 298 -3.69 -7.97 -29.12
C GLU A 298 -4.18 -6.76 -28.27
N PRO A 299 -4.66 -5.69 -28.92
CA PRO A 299 -5.24 -4.57 -28.19
C PRO A 299 -6.65 -4.89 -27.69
N PHE A 300 -7.01 -4.39 -26.51
CA PHE A 300 -8.37 -4.40 -26.01
C PHE A 300 -9.01 -3.04 -26.25
N MET A 301 -10.16 -3.01 -26.91
CA MET A 301 -10.84 -1.76 -27.34
C MET A 301 -9.91 -0.78 -28.10
N GLY A 302 -9.00 -1.34 -28.92
CA GLY A 302 -8.04 -0.54 -29.70
C GLY A 302 -6.83 -0.02 -28.93
N LEU A 303 -6.64 -0.43 -27.67
CA LEU A 303 -5.59 0.06 -26.76
C LEU A 303 -4.80 -1.12 -26.17
N ALA A 304 -3.48 -0.94 -26.05
CA ALA A 304 -2.67 -1.84 -25.25
C ALA A 304 -2.95 -1.61 -23.76
N ILE A 305 -3.40 -2.66 -23.07
CA ILE A 305 -3.66 -2.58 -21.64
C ILE A 305 -2.48 -3.09 -20.82
N SER A 306 -2.28 -2.45 -19.67
CA SER A 306 -1.27 -2.79 -18.68
C SER A 306 -1.83 -2.61 -17.28
N LYS A 307 -1.14 -3.13 -16.28
CA LYS A 307 -1.52 -2.91 -14.87
C LYS A 307 -1.58 -1.42 -14.49
N THR A 308 -0.76 -0.57 -15.11
CA THR A 308 -0.69 0.86 -14.80
C THR A 308 -1.84 1.67 -15.41
N ASN A 309 -2.26 1.33 -16.65
CA ASN A 309 -3.30 2.08 -17.35
C ASN A 309 -4.71 1.48 -17.23
N LEU A 310 -4.85 0.26 -16.69
CA LEU A 310 -6.14 -0.44 -16.64
C LEU A 310 -7.23 0.38 -15.94
N MET A 311 -6.92 1.00 -14.79
CA MET A 311 -7.87 1.85 -14.09
C MET A 311 -8.21 3.13 -14.87
N GLN A 312 -7.26 3.69 -15.62
CA GLN A 312 -7.49 4.84 -16.49
C GLN A 312 -8.50 4.50 -17.61
N HIS A 313 -8.34 3.34 -18.26
CA HIS A 313 -9.29 2.84 -19.24
C HIS A 313 -10.66 2.54 -18.62
N ALA A 314 -10.68 1.92 -17.44
CA ALA A 314 -11.91 1.63 -16.72
C ALA A 314 -12.69 2.91 -16.38
N MET A 315 -12.01 3.94 -15.90
CA MET A 315 -12.63 5.22 -15.58
C MET A 315 -13.14 5.93 -16.83
N THR A 316 -12.36 5.95 -17.91
CA THR A 316 -12.74 6.56 -19.19
C THR A 316 -13.96 5.89 -19.79
N ASN A 317 -14.01 4.55 -19.80
CA ASN A 317 -15.14 3.80 -20.36
C ASN A 317 -16.39 3.84 -19.46
N GLY A 318 -16.21 3.92 -18.14
CA GLY A 318 -17.31 3.90 -17.19
C GLY A 318 -17.97 5.25 -16.94
N LEU A 319 -17.33 6.36 -17.27
CA LEU A 319 -17.91 7.70 -17.15
C LEU A 319 -18.90 8.00 -18.30
N PRO A 320 -19.97 8.79 -18.05
CA PRO A 320 -20.86 9.28 -19.10
C PRO A 320 -20.08 10.00 -20.20
N GLY A 321 -20.54 9.93 -21.46
CA GLY A 321 -19.82 10.40 -22.65
C GLY A 321 -19.25 11.82 -22.56
N PHE A 322 -19.97 12.76 -21.91
CA PHE A 322 -19.48 14.13 -21.71
C PHE A 322 -18.35 14.26 -20.66
N LEU A 323 -18.16 13.24 -19.80
CA LEU A 323 -17.09 13.17 -18.80
C LEU A 323 -16.00 12.15 -19.15
N SER A 324 -16.18 11.31 -20.17
CA SER A 324 -15.22 10.24 -20.52
C SER A 324 -13.82 10.79 -20.78
N GLY A 325 -13.71 11.96 -21.43
CA GLY A 325 -12.42 12.59 -21.74
C GLY A 325 -11.55 12.97 -20.54
N ILE A 326 -12.13 13.06 -19.33
CA ILE A 326 -11.35 13.38 -18.12
C ILE A 326 -10.88 12.13 -17.35
N GLY A 327 -11.36 10.93 -17.70
CA GLY A 327 -11.10 9.70 -16.95
C GLY A 327 -9.62 9.41 -16.75
N ASN A 328 -8.81 9.47 -17.81
CA ASN A 328 -7.37 9.26 -17.73
C ASN A 328 -6.68 10.29 -16.81
N GLY A 329 -6.99 11.57 -16.96
CA GLY A 329 -6.43 12.65 -16.15
C GLY A 329 -6.83 12.54 -14.68
N PHE A 330 -8.09 12.19 -14.42
CA PHE A 330 -8.60 11.98 -13.06
C PHE A 330 -7.81 10.90 -12.32
N VAL A 331 -7.63 9.73 -12.95
CA VAL A 331 -6.86 8.63 -12.32
C VAL A 331 -5.39 9.01 -12.14
N ALA A 332 -4.78 9.71 -13.12
CA ALA A 332 -3.40 10.16 -13.00
C ALA A 332 -3.21 11.12 -11.81
N ILE A 333 -4.14 12.04 -11.58
CA ILE A 333 -4.12 12.95 -10.43
C ILE A 333 -4.32 12.20 -9.12
N CYS A 334 -5.28 11.27 -9.06
CA CYS A 334 -5.49 10.44 -7.87
C CYS A 334 -4.24 9.60 -7.56
N LEU A 335 -3.66 8.96 -8.56
CA LEU A 335 -2.45 8.14 -8.41
C LEU A 335 -1.25 9.01 -8.00
N LEU A 336 -1.13 10.23 -8.53
CA LEU A 336 -0.11 11.17 -8.07
C LEU A 336 -0.22 11.42 -6.57
N PHE A 337 -1.39 11.73 -6.04
CA PHE A 337 -1.58 11.95 -4.60
C PHE A 337 -1.31 10.69 -3.80
N PHE A 338 -1.85 9.55 -4.19
CA PHE A 338 -1.67 8.27 -3.50
C PHE A 338 -0.20 7.87 -3.44
N ALA A 339 0.45 7.77 -4.60
CA ALA A 339 1.83 7.33 -4.68
C ALA A 339 2.81 8.35 -4.06
N PHE A 340 2.53 9.64 -4.19
CA PHE A 340 3.36 10.68 -3.58
C PHE A 340 3.33 10.63 -2.05
N THR A 341 2.15 10.46 -1.44
CA THR A 341 2.05 10.30 0.02
C THR A 341 2.76 9.03 0.50
N THR A 342 2.71 7.95 -0.29
CA THR A 342 3.44 6.71 0.01
C THR A 342 4.95 6.90 -0.08
N ILE A 343 5.46 7.60 -1.09
CA ILE A 343 6.90 7.94 -1.18
C ILE A 343 7.36 8.63 0.11
N ILE A 344 6.59 9.60 0.59
CA ILE A 344 6.94 10.36 1.80
C ILE A 344 6.92 9.47 3.03
N GLY A 345 5.87 8.66 3.20
CA GLY A 345 5.71 7.74 4.33
C GLY A 345 6.79 6.67 4.36
N TRP A 346 7.05 6.03 3.22
CA TRP A 346 8.06 4.98 3.12
C TRP A 346 9.48 5.50 3.27
N ASN A 347 9.78 6.68 2.74
CA ASN A 347 11.07 7.33 2.99
C ASN A 347 11.28 7.59 4.49
N PHE A 348 10.24 8.00 5.20
CA PHE A 348 10.31 8.19 6.65
C PHE A 348 10.59 6.88 7.38
N PHE A 349 9.94 5.77 7.02
CA PHE A 349 10.21 4.46 7.63
C PHE A 349 11.64 3.99 7.39
N GLY A 350 12.15 4.16 6.16
CA GLY A 350 13.56 3.88 5.86
C GLY A 350 14.51 4.75 6.69
N LYS A 351 14.21 6.04 6.83
CA LYS A 351 15.02 6.99 7.63
C LYS A 351 15.12 6.58 9.10
N ILE A 352 14.03 6.13 9.73
CA ILE A 352 14.06 5.63 11.12
C ILE A 352 15.03 4.46 11.25
N ASN A 353 15.03 3.53 10.27
CA ASN A 353 15.93 2.39 10.29
C ASN A 353 17.40 2.79 10.07
N VAL A 354 17.68 3.80 9.24
CA VAL A 354 19.02 4.40 9.11
C VAL A 354 19.46 5.03 10.44
N GLN A 355 18.59 5.80 11.08
CA GLN A 355 18.87 6.41 12.38
C GLN A 355 19.19 5.34 13.44
N TYR A 356 18.44 4.26 13.47
CA TYR A 356 18.69 3.14 14.36
C TYR A 356 20.07 2.50 14.11
N LEU A 357 20.40 2.15 12.85
CA LEU A 357 21.68 1.50 12.51
C LEU A 357 22.90 2.37 12.77
N PHE A 358 22.79 3.65 12.48
CA PHE A 358 23.88 4.61 12.55
C PHE A 358 23.80 5.54 13.77
N LYS A 359 23.01 5.16 14.81
CA LYS A 359 22.93 5.89 16.09
C LYS A 359 22.66 7.40 15.90
N ASN A 360 21.64 7.73 15.15
CA ASN A 360 21.21 9.10 14.82
C ASN A 360 22.27 9.96 14.12
N ASN A 361 23.22 9.35 13.38
CA ASN A 361 24.22 10.08 12.62
C ASN A 361 23.55 10.89 11.49
N LYS A 362 23.69 12.22 11.56
CA LYS A 362 23.10 13.15 10.59
C LYS A 362 23.64 12.95 9.16
N ALA A 363 24.94 12.65 9.02
CA ALA A 363 25.53 12.41 7.70
C ALA A 363 24.95 11.16 7.03
N ALA A 364 24.77 10.04 7.78
CA ALA A 364 24.13 8.83 7.28
C ALA A 364 22.69 9.10 6.82
N THR A 365 21.94 9.91 7.57
CA THR A 365 20.57 10.28 7.21
C THR A 365 20.53 11.14 5.92
N VAL A 366 21.46 12.05 5.74
CA VAL A 366 21.56 12.87 4.51
C VAL A 366 21.93 12.00 3.31
N ILE A 367 22.94 11.14 3.45
CA ILE A 367 23.35 10.19 2.40
C ILE A 367 22.18 9.30 1.99
N TYR A 368 21.46 8.73 2.95
CA TYR A 368 20.25 7.96 2.68
C TYR A 368 19.22 8.74 1.87
N SER A 369 18.93 9.99 2.26
CA SER A 369 17.94 10.83 1.57
C SER A 369 18.35 11.13 0.13
N VAL A 370 19.65 11.39 -0.11
CA VAL A 370 20.18 11.61 -1.47
C VAL A 370 20.03 10.34 -2.32
N ILE A 371 20.42 9.18 -1.78
CA ILE A 371 20.28 7.90 -2.48
C ILE A 371 18.80 7.61 -2.77
N ALA A 372 17.89 7.84 -1.83
CA ALA A 372 16.45 7.63 -2.03
C ALA A 372 15.90 8.49 -3.18
N ILE A 373 16.36 9.74 -3.32
CA ILE A 373 15.97 10.61 -4.44
C ILE A 373 16.54 10.08 -5.77
N VAL A 374 17.77 9.58 -5.78
CA VAL A 374 18.35 8.95 -6.99
C VAL A 374 17.50 7.75 -7.42
N PHE A 375 17.12 6.86 -6.48
CA PHE A 375 16.25 5.72 -6.78
C PHE A 375 14.86 6.15 -7.25
N LEU A 376 14.30 7.22 -6.68
CA LEU A 376 13.04 7.79 -7.14
C LEU A 376 13.12 8.20 -8.63
N VAL A 377 14.19 8.89 -9.03
CA VAL A 377 14.38 9.28 -10.44
C VAL A 377 14.61 8.05 -11.32
N LEU A 378 15.47 7.11 -10.90
CA LEU A 378 15.68 5.87 -11.63
C LEU A 378 14.38 5.08 -11.83
N GLY A 379 13.48 5.11 -10.86
CA GLY A 379 12.15 4.49 -10.96
C GLY A 379 11.34 5.00 -12.15
N THR A 380 11.40 6.30 -12.46
CA THR A 380 10.67 6.88 -13.60
C THR A 380 11.24 6.49 -14.97
N LEU A 381 12.44 5.93 -15.00
CA LEU A 381 13.16 5.51 -16.21
C LEU A 381 13.18 3.98 -16.39
N ALA A 382 12.94 3.23 -15.31
CA ALA A 382 12.97 1.78 -15.31
C ALA A 382 11.68 1.18 -15.87
N SER A 383 11.76 -0.07 -16.34
CA SER A 383 10.55 -0.82 -16.75
C SER A 383 9.66 -1.12 -15.54
N ASN A 384 8.37 -1.09 -15.76
CA ASN A 384 7.37 -1.33 -14.72
C ASN A 384 7.55 -2.71 -14.05
N ASP A 385 7.81 -3.75 -14.83
CA ASP A 385 7.97 -5.11 -14.29
C ASP A 385 9.19 -5.22 -13.39
N LEU A 386 10.33 -4.64 -13.78
CA LEU A 386 11.55 -4.65 -12.97
C LEU A 386 11.33 -3.99 -11.61
N VAL A 387 10.70 -2.81 -11.57
CA VAL A 387 10.49 -2.11 -10.30
C VAL A 387 9.53 -2.86 -9.38
N TRP A 388 8.51 -3.53 -9.93
CA TRP A 388 7.59 -4.35 -9.14
C TRP A 388 8.26 -5.61 -8.61
N GLU A 389 9.06 -6.33 -9.41
CA GLU A 389 9.76 -7.54 -8.96
C GLU A 389 10.78 -7.24 -7.86
N LEU A 390 11.57 -6.19 -8.03
CA LEU A 390 12.52 -5.75 -7.01
C LEU A 390 11.81 -5.36 -5.71
N THR A 391 10.72 -4.62 -5.80
CA THR A 391 9.95 -4.20 -4.63
C THR A 391 9.34 -5.40 -3.91
N ASP A 392 8.73 -6.34 -4.63
CA ASP A 392 8.17 -7.57 -4.06
C ASP A 392 9.25 -8.37 -3.32
N PHE A 393 10.42 -8.55 -3.93
CA PHE A 393 11.52 -9.30 -3.34
C PHE A 393 11.96 -8.71 -1.99
N PHE A 394 12.25 -7.42 -1.95
CA PHE A 394 12.72 -6.77 -0.72
C PHE A 394 11.63 -6.66 0.35
N ASN A 395 10.37 -6.47 -0.05
CA ASN A 395 9.23 -6.49 0.88
C ASN A 395 9.12 -7.84 1.60
N TYR A 396 9.29 -8.96 0.89
CA TYR A 396 9.23 -10.29 1.52
C TYR A 396 10.37 -10.50 2.50
N LEU A 397 11.54 -9.91 2.28
CA LEU A 397 12.64 -9.98 3.25
C LEU A 397 12.28 -9.29 4.57
N MET A 398 11.50 -8.21 4.54
CA MET A 398 11.02 -7.54 5.77
C MET A 398 10.06 -8.41 6.57
N VAL A 399 9.18 -9.14 5.88
CA VAL A 399 8.13 -9.98 6.53
C VAL A 399 8.73 -11.02 7.44
N ILE A 400 9.84 -11.66 7.05
CA ILE A 400 10.44 -12.79 7.78
C ILE A 400 10.80 -12.44 9.22
N PRO A 401 11.68 -11.47 9.52
CA PRO A 401 12.03 -11.13 10.91
C PRO A 401 10.86 -10.54 11.69
N ASN A 402 9.96 -9.82 11.02
CA ASN A 402 8.77 -9.26 11.63
C ASN A 402 7.84 -10.35 12.16
N VAL A 403 7.46 -11.32 11.33
CA VAL A 403 6.57 -12.42 11.71
C VAL A 403 7.18 -13.27 12.83
N ILE A 404 8.48 -13.55 12.78
CA ILE A 404 9.19 -14.28 13.85
C ILE A 404 9.03 -13.55 15.19
N ALA A 405 9.19 -12.24 15.21
CA ALA A 405 9.03 -11.44 16.44
C ALA A 405 7.57 -11.37 16.91
N LEU A 406 6.60 -11.23 15.99
CA LEU A 406 5.18 -11.24 16.34
C LEU A 406 4.76 -12.55 17.02
N ILE A 407 5.22 -13.69 16.48
CA ILE A 407 4.97 -15.01 17.07
C ILE A 407 5.61 -15.10 18.45
N ALA A 408 6.85 -14.64 18.62
CA ALA A 408 7.54 -14.69 19.91
C ALA A 408 6.85 -13.82 20.99
N LEU A 409 6.25 -12.69 20.60
CA LEU A 409 5.64 -11.72 21.50
C LEU A 409 4.11 -11.82 21.61
N TYR A 410 3.48 -12.84 21.03
CA TYR A 410 2.01 -12.95 20.97
C TYR A 410 1.32 -12.81 22.33
N LYS A 411 1.97 -13.31 23.43
CA LYS A 411 1.40 -13.20 24.80
C LYS A 411 1.23 -11.76 25.26
N ILE A 412 2.12 -10.85 24.85
CA ILE A 412 2.01 -9.41 25.15
C ILE A 412 0.79 -8.83 24.43
N VAL A 413 0.61 -9.20 23.16
CA VAL A 413 -0.53 -8.75 22.35
C VAL A 413 -1.86 -9.21 22.96
N VAL A 414 -1.97 -10.49 23.27
CA VAL A 414 -3.17 -11.09 23.89
C VAL A 414 -3.48 -10.41 25.23
N LYS A 415 -2.47 -10.18 26.08
CA LYS A 415 -2.64 -9.48 27.36
C LYS A 415 -3.19 -8.08 27.19
N ASN A 416 -2.72 -7.31 26.20
CA ASN A 416 -3.24 -5.99 25.89
C ASN A 416 -4.69 -6.02 25.40
N ALA A 417 -5.04 -6.98 24.55
CA ALA A 417 -6.41 -7.17 24.09
C ALA A 417 -7.37 -7.55 25.23
N GLN A 418 -6.95 -8.43 26.14
CA GLN A 418 -7.79 -8.90 27.25
C GLN A 418 -8.02 -7.85 28.33
N LYS A 419 -7.00 -7.07 28.72
CA LYS A 419 -7.12 -6.03 29.73
C LYS A 419 -8.23 -5.00 29.45
N ASN A 420 -8.58 -4.81 28.19
CA ASN A 420 -9.62 -3.86 27.78
C ASN A 420 -11.01 -4.49 27.64
N LYS A 421 -11.13 -5.83 27.49
CA LYS A 421 -12.44 -6.53 27.51
C LYS A 421 -13.15 -6.44 28.86
N PHE A 422 -12.40 -6.36 29.96
CA PHE A 422 -12.99 -6.37 31.32
C PHE A 422 -13.46 -5.00 31.78
N LYS A 423 -12.95 -3.88 31.24
CA LYS A 423 -13.42 -2.54 31.60
C LYS A 423 -14.79 -2.17 31.00
N HIS A 424 -15.08 -2.62 29.77
CA HIS A 424 -16.40 -2.40 29.13
C HIS A 424 -17.55 -3.24 29.71
N LYS A 425 -17.29 -4.13 30.68
CA LYS A 425 -18.33 -4.87 31.40
C LYS A 425 -18.66 -4.29 32.78
N GLN A 426 -17.97 -3.23 33.20
CA GLN A 426 -18.17 -2.58 34.51
C GLN A 426 -18.72 -1.14 34.39
N ASP A 427 -18.84 -0.60 33.18
CA ASP A 427 -19.54 0.64 32.82
C ASP A 427 -20.88 0.29 32.12
#